data_a6dfef502c09e728808bed0391bc964a
#
_entry.id   a6dfef502c09e728808bed0391bc964a
#
_cell.length_a   1.000
_cell.length_b   1.000
_cell.length_c   1.000
_cell.angle_alpha   90.00
_cell.angle_beta   90.00
_cell.angle_gamma   90.00
#
_symmetry.space_group_name_H-M   'P 1'
#
loop_
_entity.id
_entity.type
_entity.pdbx_description
1 polymer ?
#
loop_
_entity_poly.entity_id
_entity_poly.type
_entity_poly.pdbx_seq_one_letter_code
_entity_poly.pdbx_strand_id
1 'polypeptide(L)'
;MELKDTGQLRNEILQTWLKSAWVYPVQGPEERTYLRLTPGGRLKMRRRIGELEEALGIEGEELARQEEAGSLPAEREKLELAMMVQAYTSERRFIESQGGALGTPAVALEEEPGDEGA
;
A
#
# COMPACT_ATOMS: atom_id res chain seq x y z
N MET A 1 -15.65 -13.09 23.29
CA MET A 1 -14.98 -12.17 22.39
C MET A 1 -14.62 -12.86 21.08
N GLU A 2 -14.92 -12.21 20.01
CA GLU A 2 -14.64 -12.80 18.72
C GLU A 2 -13.38 -12.26 18.14
N LEU A 3 -12.64 -13.13 17.50
CA LEU A 3 -11.48 -12.71 16.77
C LEU A 3 -11.91 -12.29 15.39
N LYS A 4 -11.35 -11.21 14.91
CA LYS A 4 -11.61 -10.78 13.55
C LYS A 4 -10.84 -11.66 12.61
N ASP A 5 -11.46 -12.02 11.50
CA ASP A 5 -10.72 -12.79 10.53
C ASP A 5 -9.87 -11.83 9.68
N THR A 6 -9.02 -12.41 8.88
CA THR A 6 -8.10 -11.63 8.07
C THR A 6 -8.83 -10.67 7.13
N GLY A 7 -9.94 -11.12 6.57
CA GLY A 7 -10.70 -10.25 5.66
C GLY A 7 -11.23 -9.03 6.36
N GLN A 8 -11.72 -9.19 7.59
CA GLN A 8 -12.22 -8.06 8.33
C GLN A 8 -11.11 -7.07 8.67
N LEU A 9 -9.97 -7.60 9.08
CA LEU A 9 -8.83 -6.75 9.39
C LEU A 9 -8.35 -5.99 8.16
N ARG A 10 -8.27 -6.68 7.02
CA ARG A 10 -7.86 -6.01 5.80
C ARG A 10 -8.79 -4.87 5.46
N ASN A 11 -10.08 -5.09 5.61
CA ASN A 11 -11.04 -4.06 5.30
C ASN A 11 -10.89 -2.86 6.23
N GLU A 12 -10.67 -3.11 7.51
CA GLU A 12 -10.49 -2.03 8.46
C GLU A 12 -9.25 -1.20 8.13
N ILE A 13 -8.18 -1.88 7.76
CA ILE A 13 -6.96 -1.18 7.39
C ILE A 13 -7.19 -0.33 6.15
N LEU A 14 -7.84 -0.89 5.15
CA LEU A 14 -8.12 -0.15 3.92
C LEU A 14 -9.02 1.06 4.19
N GLN A 15 -10.01 0.91 5.04
CA GLN A 15 -10.88 2.02 5.37
C GLN A 15 -10.10 3.13 6.07
N THR A 16 -9.18 2.76 6.93
CA THR A 16 -8.33 3.74 7.58
C THR A 16 -7.51 4.51 6.56
N TRP A 17 -6.93 3.80 5.61
CA TRP A 17 -6.13 4.46 4.57
C TRP A 17 -6.98 5.41 3.73
N LEU A 18 -8.20 5.01 3.40
CA LEU A 18 -9.08 5.86 2.62
C LEU A 18 -9.48 7.09 3.41
N LYS A 19 -9.82 6.91 4.68
CA LYS A 19 -10.19 8.04 5.51
C LYS A 19 -9.05 9.02 5.70
N SER A 20 -7.85 8.50 5.80
CA SER A 20 -6.68 9.35 6.03
C SER A 20 -6.12 9.94 4.74
N ALA A 21 -6.75 9.63 3.62
CA ALA A 21 -6.29 10.10 2.32
C ALA A 21 -4.89 9.61 1.99
N TRP A 22 -4.56 8.41 2.46
CA TRP A 22 -3.31 7.78 2.05
C TRP A 22 -3.45 7.13 0.69
N VAL A 23 -4.67 6.71 0.35
CA VAL A 23 -4.94 6.11 -0.94
C VAL A 23 -6.22 6.69 -1.50
N TYR A 24 -6.39 6.53 -2.79
CA TYR A 24 -7.62 6.96 -3.45
C TYR A 24 -7.94 5.94 -4.56
N PRO A 25 -9.22 5.73 -4.84
CA PRO A 25 -9.59 4.74 -5.85
C PRO A 25 -9.51 5.32 -7.25
N VAL A 26 -9.09 4.50 -8.19
CA VAL A 26 -9.12 4.87 -9.60
C VAL A 26 -9.75 3.72 -10.36
N GLN A 27 -10.44 4.09 -11.42
CA GLN A 27 -11.04 3.10 -12.30
C GLN A 27 -9.98 2.64 -13.28
N GLY A 28 -9.74 1.36 -13.31
CA GLY A 28 -8.74 0.81 -14.19
C GLY A 28 -9.33 -0.02 -15.30
N PRO A 29 -8.49 -0.75 -16.01
CA PRO A 29 -8.98 -1.61 -17.07
C PRO A 29 -9.95 -2.65 -16.55
N GLU A 30 -10.83 -3.10 -17.43
CA GLU A 30 -11.80 -4.15 -17.10
C GLU A 30 -12.71 -3.75 -15.96
N GLU A 31 -12.91 -2.45 -15.82
CA GLU A 31 -13.80 -1.92 -14.80
C GLU A 31 -13.40 -2.32 -13.39
N ARG A 32 -12.14 -2.56 -13.20
CA ARG A 32 -11.64 -2.83 -11.87
C ARG A 32 -11.27 -1.55 -11.19
N THR A 33 -11.47 -1.51 -9.88
CA THR A 33 -11.06 -0.37 -9.08
C THR A 33 -9.72 -0.67 -8.45
N TYR A 34 -8.78 0.22 -8.64
CA TYR A 34 -7.46 0.11 -8.06
C TYR A 34 -7.26 1.22 -7.05
N LEU A 35 -6.44 0.97 -6.06
CA LEU A 35 -6.09 2.01 -5.10
C LEU A 35 -4.72 2.54 -5.44
N ARG A 36 -4.63 3.86 -5.53
CA ARG A 36 -3.36 4.53 -5.76
C ARG A 36 -2.96 5.28 -4.51
N LEU A 37 -1.67 5.40 -4.29
CA LEU A 37 -1.17 6.14 -3.14
C LEU A 37 -1.13 7.62 -3.44
N THR A 38 -1.58 8.42 -2.48
CA THR A 38 -1.37 9.86 -2.60
C THR A 38 0.10 10.14 -2.25
N PRO A 39 0.63 11.28 -2.67
CA PRO A 39 2.01 11.61 -2.30
C PRO A 39 2.22 11.60 -0.79
N GLY A 40 1.29 12.19 -0.05
CA GLY A 40 1.40 12.17 1.41
C GLY A 40 1.28 10.77 1.97
N GLY A 41 0.39 9.97 1.37
CA GLY A 41 0.22 8.60 1.82
C GLY A 41 1.47 7.78 1.58
N ARG A 42 2.14 8.01 0.44
CA ARG A 42 3.37 7.29 0.15
C ARG A 42 4.43 7.56 1.20
N LEU A 43 4.59 8.83 1.57
CA LEU A 43 5.56 9.18 2.58
C LEU A 43 5.21 8.57 3.93
N LYS A 44 3.96 8.64 4.31
CA LYS A 44 3.55 8.13 5.60
C LYS A 44 3.64 6.61 5.65
N MET A 45 3.29 5.96 4.56
CA MET A 45 3.43 4.51 4.51
C MET A 45 4.88 4.08 4.62
N ARG A 46 5.76 4.77 3.92
CA ARG A 46 7.17 4.42 3.98
C ARG A 46 7.67 4.53 5.42
N ARG A 47 7.32 5.61 6.10
CA ARG A 47 7.73 5.78 7.49
C ARG A 47 7.13 4.69 8.36
N ARG A 48 5.87 4.41 8.18
CA ARG A 48 5.20 3.40 8.98
C ARG A 48 5.78 2.02 8.76
N ILE A 49 6.15 1.71 7.52
CA ILE A 49 6.78 0.42 7.23
C ILE A 49 8.04 0.28 8.07
N GLY A 50 8.88 1.31 8.07
CA GLY A 50 10.10 1.24 8.85
C GLY A 50 9.84 1.10 10.33
N GLU A 51 8.85 1.83 10.85
CA GLU A 51 8.51 1.74 12.25
C GLU A 51 8.02 0.35 12.62
N LEU A 52 7.18 -0.23 11.79
CA LEU A 52 6.66 -1.55 12.07
C LEU A 52 7.71 -2.63 11.93
N GLU A 53 8.59 -2.50 10.94
CA GLU A 53 9.67 -3.47 10.80
C GLU A 53 10.56 -3.47 12.03
N GLU A 54 10.85 -2.31 12.53
CA GLU A 54 11.67 -2.22 13.72
C GLU A 54 10.94 -2.78 14.93
N ALA A 55 9.67 -2.41 15.09
CA ALA A 55 8.92 -2.85 16.24
C ALA A 55 8.68 -4.35 16.25
N LEU A 56 8.44 -4.93 15.08
CA LEU A 56 8.13 -6.34 14.98
C LEU A 56 9.37 -7.21 14.80
N GLY A 57 10.47 -6.59 14.41
CA GLY A 57 11.69 -7.35 14.19
C GLY A 57 11.64 -8.26 12.99
N ILE A 58 10.85 -7.89 11.98
CA ILE A 58 10.72 -8.73 10.79
C ILE A 58 10.56 -7.82 9.60
N GLU A 59 11.08 -8.26 8.48
CA GLU A 59 11.00 -7.46 7.26
C GLU A 59 9.61 -7.50 6.66
N GLY A 60 9.17 -6.35 6.18
CA GLY A 60 7.85 -6.27 5.60
C GLY A 60 7.68 -7.14 4.37
N GLU A 61 8.74 -7.31 3.58
CA GLU A 61 8.65 -8.16 2.40
C GLU A 61 8.39 -9.61 2.77
N GLU A 62 8.96 -10.04 3.89
CA GLU A 62 8.70 -11.39 4.34
C GLU A 62 7.23 -11.55 4.73
N LEU A 63 6.70 -10.58 5.44
CA LEU A 63 5.29 -10.62 5.80
C LEU A 63 4.39 -10.57 4.58
N ALA A 64 4.78 -9.79 3.59
CA ALA A 64 3.98 -9.73 2.36
C ALA A 64 3.95 -11.08 1.67
N ARG A 65 5.07 -11.78 1.66
CA ARG A 65 5.10 -13.11 1.05
C ARG A 65 4.23 -14.09 1.83
N GLN A 66 4.26 -13.99 3.15
CA GLN A 66 3.41 -14.86 3.97
C GLN A 66 1.94 -14.59 3.73
N GLU A 67 1.60 -13.31 3.58
CA GLU A 67 0.22 -12.96 3.33
C GLU A 67 -0.24 -13.48 1.97
N GLU A 68 0.61 -13.36 0.97
CA GLU A 68 0.26 -13.86 -0.36
C GLU A 68 0.12 -15.38 -0.37
N ALA A 69 0.88 -16.05 0.48
CA ALA A 69 0.81 -17.50 0.57
C ALA A 69 -0.32 -17.96 1.49
N GLY A 70 -1.01 -17.04 2.13
CA GLY A 70 -2.10 -17.40 3.01
C GLY A 70 -1.65 -17.92 4.35
N SER A 71 -0.40 -17.69 4.71
CA SER A 71 0.14 -18.22 5.95
C SER A 71 0.40 -17.15 7.00
N LEU A 72 -0.02 -15.93 6.76
CA LEU A 72 0.21 -14.86 7.71
C LEU A 72 -0.81 -14.94 8.84
N PRO A 73 -0.34 -14.89 10.10
CA PRO A 73 -1.30 -14.88 11.21
C PRO A 73 -2.17 -13.63 11.17
N ALA A 74 -3.36 -13.73 11.71
CA ALA A 74 -4.30 -12.62 11.70
C ALA A 74 -3.98 -11.67 12.82
N GLU A 75 -2.85 -10.98 12.74
CA GLU A 75 -2.44 -9.95 13.66
C GLU A 75 -2.42 -8.63 12.94
N ARG A 76 -3.02 -7.63 13.55
CA ARG A 76 -3.22 -6.38 12.84
C ARG A 76 -1.93 -5.74 12.36
N GLU A 77 -0.93 -5.63 13.24
CA GLU A 77 0.30 -4.95 12.82
C GLU A 77 1.03 -5.71 11.73
N LYS A 78 1.05 -7.03 11.83
CA LYS A 78 1.71 -7.80 10.79
C LYS A 78 0.98 -7.69 9.47
N LEU A 79 -0.34 -7.76 9.53
CA LEU A 79 -1.13 -7.65 8.32
C LEU A 79 -1.00 -6.24 7.72
N GLU A 80 -1.01 -5.24 8.58
CA GLU A 80 -0.86 -3.86 8.11
C GLU A 80 0.46 -3.69 7.38
N LEU A 81 1.54 -4.20 7.96
CA LEU A 81 2.85 -4.10 7.33
C LEU A 81 2.87 -4.84 5.99
N ALA A 82 2.31 -6.04 5.96
CA ALA A 82 2.27 -6.80 4.71
C ALA A 82 1.49 -6.05 3.65
N MET A 83 0.37 -5.47 4.02
CA MET A 83 -0.46 -4.76 3.07
C MET A 83 0.22 -3.49 2.56
N MET A 84 0.94 -2.80 3.44
CA MET A 84 1.65 -1.60 3.00
C MET A 84 2.76 -1.93 2.01
N VAL A 85 3.49 -3.01 2.26
CA VAL A 85 4.53 -3.42 1.32
C VAL A 85 3.91 -3.81 -0.01
N GLN A 86 2.79 -4.52 0.03
CA GLN A 86 2.09 -4.88 -1.18
C GLN A 86 1.61 -3.66 -1.95
N ALA A 87 1.08 -2.67 -1.22
CA ALA A 87 0.60 -1.46 -1.86
C ALA A 87 1.74 -0.70 -2.52
N TYR A 88 2.87 -0.61 -1.85
CA TYR A 88 4.04 0.05 -2.40
C TYR A 88 4.51 -0.66 -3.66
N THR A 89 4.57 -1.97 -3.61
CA THR A 89 5.01 -2.76 -4.76
C THR A 89 4.04 -2.64 -5.92
N SER A 90 2.75 -2.69 -5.62
CA SER A 90 1.74 -2.58 -6.66
C SER A 90 1.76 -1.21 -7.31
N GLU A 91 1.95 -0.17 -6.51
CA GLU A 91 2.03 1.17 -7.06
C GLU A 91 3.22 1.29 -8.00
N ARG A 92 4.35 0.75 -7.59
CA ARG A 92 5.52 0.80 -8.44
C ARG A 92 5.29 0.05 -9.74
N ARG A 93 4.70 -1.14 -9.65
CA ARG A 93 4.45 -1.92 -10.86
C ARG A 93 3.47 -1.22 -11.79
N PHE A 94 2.46 -0.59 -11.20
CA PHE A 94 1.49 0.12 -11.99
C PHE A 94 2.17 1.26 -12.74
N ILE A 95 3.01 2.01 -12.07
CA ILE A 95 3.73 3.10 -12.69
C ILE A 95 4.62 2.57 -13.81
N GLU A 96 5.33 1.49 -13.56
CA GLU A 96 6.22 0.94 -14.56
C GLU A 96 5.47 0.44 -15.79
N SER A 97 4.32 -0.19 -15.56
CA SER A 97 3.57 -0.73 -16.69
C SER A 97 2.99 0.37 -17.56
N GLN A 98 2.69 1.51 -16.96
CA GLN A 98 2.16 2.61 -17.73
C GLN A 98 3.25 3.50 -18.20
N GLY A 99 4.22 3.65 -17.35
CA GLY A 99 5.21 4.63 -17.53
C GLY A 99 6.10 4.40 -18.67
N GLY A 100 6.33 3.16 -18.91
CA GLY A 100 7.16 2.90 -20.03
C GLY A 100 6.63 3.67 -21.19
N ALA A 101 5.37 3.67 -21.35
CA ALA A 101 4.80 4.25 -22.53
C ALA A 101 4.29 5.61 -22.27
N LEU A 102 3.53 5.76 -21.24
CA LEU A 102 2.93 7.00 -21.18
C LEU A 102 2.80 7.50 -19.86
N GLY A 103 2.85 6.66 -18.96
CA GLY A 103 2.58 7.04 -17.65
C GLY A 103 3.34 8.19 -17.16
N THR A 104 4.26 8.56 -17.90
CA THR A 104 5.03 9.69 -17.53
C THR A 104 4.20 10.85 -17.07
N PRO A 105 3.23 11.27 -17.83
CA PRO A 105 2.48 12.42 -17.36
C PRO A 105 1.83 12.19 -16.04
N ALA A 106 1.23 11.05 -15.88
CA ALA A 106 0.53 10.79 -14.66
C ALA A 106 1.49 10.73 -13.51
N VAL A 107 2.59 10.09 -13.73
CA VAL A 107 3.56 9.97 -12.69
C VAL A 107 4.12 11.30 -12.30
N ALA A 108 4.44 12.07 -13.30
CA ALA A 108 5.02 13.36 -13.04
C ALA A 108 4.10 14.23 -12.21
N LEU A 109 2.85 14.17 -12.48
CA LEU A 109 1.92 14.96 -11.74
C LEU A 109 1.97 14.69 -10.28
N GLU A 110 2.16 13.47 -9.97
CA GLU A 110 2.12 13.12 -8.60
C GLU A 110 3.34 13.50 -7.89
N GLU A 111 4.32 13.58 -8.63
CA GLU A 111 5.49 13.93 -7.97
C GLU A 111 5.57 15.33 -7.86
N GLU A 112 5.34 15.34 -8.05
CA GLU A 112 5.76 16.01 -7.88
C GLU A 112 5.98 16.81 -7.67
N PRO A 113 5.74 17.05 -7.73
CA PRO A 113 6.35 17.80 -7.51
C PRO A 113 6.83 18.07 -6.36
N GLY A 114 6.69 17.83 -6.10
CA GLY A 114 7.04 17.90 -5.32
C GLY A 114 7.73 17.58 -4.66
N ASP A 115 7.71 17.16 -4.90
CA ASP A 115 8.18 16.79 -4.53
C ASP A 115 9.09 16.82 -4.25
N GLU A 116 9.32 16.86 -4.44
CA GLU A 116 9.97 16.80 -4.38
C GLU A 116 10.51 17.44 -4.09
N GLY A 117 10.34 17.78 -4.17
CA GLY A 117 10.56 18.30 -4.04
C GLY A 117 11.00 18.58 -3.74
N ALA A 118 11.17 18.67 -3.76
CA ALA A 118 11.47 18.74 -3.61
C ALA A 118 11.53 18.90 -3.26
#